data_e1923dbb85587acbf228469ce5d41679
#
_entry.id   e1923dbb85587acbf228469ce5d41679
#
_cell.length_a   1.000
_cell.length_b   1.000
_cell.length_c   1.000
_cell.angle_alpha   90.00
_cell.angle_beta   90.00
_cell.angle_gamma   90.00
#
_symmetry.space_group_name_H-M   'P 1'
#
loop_
_entity.id
_entity.type
_entity.pdbx_description
1 polymer ?
#
loop_
_entity_poly.entity_id
_entity_poly.type
_entity_poly.pdbx_seq_one_letter_code
_entity_poly.pdbx_strand_id
1 'polypeptide(L)'
;MREFTPKEKNFLNSLVHLKEKGLLEELQLMRLLRIQLDTLALRWELEPKCSIQIYAQFENPTERQWEDIQKKYFEIADYIYLIEELFEYKLIKLQEVSFENPIQENYKVLYDRDKYQIEGDTIFEKSNKGNCLYALGDICKHKVNVTFARDLEKYANSIIYPLPLLYDLINHNFKDLERIQLEETRNNNIKTLRHTYKSIKQTRCSIIISAIAVLISCIAIIAPILYEAFWSNSPNSADIQGIRTAIEQNKSISIESVCTDTLNVKVTDKQPINLNVTVKENQPTKIQ
;
A
#
# COMPACT_ATOMS: atom_id res chain seq x y z
N MET A 1 -0.59 -8.84 -3.53
CA MET A 1 -2.02 -8.99 -3.11
C MET A 1 -2.85 -7.92 -3.83
N ARG A 2 -4.11 -8.25 -4.27
CA ARG A 2 -5.01 -7.27 -4.88
C ARG A 2 -5.53 -6.27 -3.84
N GLU A 3 -6.16 -5.21 -4.29
CA GLU A 3 -6.84 -4.27 -3.42
C GLU A 3 -8.23 -4.79 -3.03
N PHE A 4 -8.54 -4.77 -1.74
CA PHE A 4 -9.83 -5.18 -1.22
C PHE A 4 -10.89 -4.09 -1.43
N THR A 5 -12.08 -4.51 -1.82
CA THR A 5 -13.25 -3.63 -1.91
C THR A 5 -13.70 -3.15 -0.52
N PRO A 6 -14.48 -2.07 -0.40
CA PRO A 6 -15.03 -1.62 0.89
C PRO A 6 -15.85 -2.70 1.62
N LYS A 7 -16.61 -3.52 0.88
CA LYS A 7 -17.39 -4.64 1.46
C LYS A 7 -16.47 -5.71 2.05
N GLU A 8 -15.42 -6.08 1.33
CA GLU A 8 -14.43 -7.05 1.81
C GLU A 8 -13.65 -6.53 3.03
N LYS A 9 -13.26 -5.26 3.02
CA LYS A 9 -12.62 -4.62 4.19
C LYS A 9 -13.51 -4.67 5.43
N ASN A 10 -14.81 -4.40 5.27
CA ASN A 10 -15.76 -4.50 6.37
C ASN A 10 -15.89 -5.94 6.88
N PHE A 11 -15.93 -6.91 5.98
CA PHE A 11 -15.96 -8.33 6.34
C PHE A 11 -14.70 -8.73 7.13
N LEU A 12 -13.51 -8.34 6.66
CA LEU A 12 -12.25 -8.62 7.33
C LEU A 12 -12.15 -7.98 8.72
N ASN A 13 -12.59 -6.74 8.85
CA ASN A 13 -12.68 -6.06 10.15
C ASN A 13 -13.63 -6.79 11.10
N SER A 14 -14.78 -7.29 10.59
CA SER A 14 -15.72 -8.07 11.38
C SER A 14 -15.12 -9.36 11.89
N LEU A 15 -14.35 -10.09 11.06
CA LEU A 15 -13.66 -11.31 11.49
C LEU A 15 -12.72 -11.06 12.68
N VAL A 16 -11.90 -10.00 12.59
CA VAL A 16 -10.96 -9.63 13.65
C VAL A 16 -11.73 -9.25 14.92
N HIS A 17 -12.74 -8.40 14.80
CA HIS A 17 -13.55 -7.95 15.92
C HIS A 17 -14.29 -9.09 16.66
N LEU A 18 -14.87 -10.03 15.92
CA LEU A 18 -15.53 -11.20 16.50
C LEU A 18 -14.54 -12.09 17.26
N LYS A 19 -13.34 -12.29 16.72
CA LYS A 19 -12.28 -13.02 17.41
C LYS A 19 -11.83 -12.31 18.68
N GLU A 20 -11.62 -11.00 18.66
CA GLU A 20 -11.21 -10.20 19.82
C GLU A 20 -12.26 -10.26 20.95
N LYS A 21 -13.54 -10.36 20.59
CA LYS A 21 -14.63 -10.57 21.54
C LYS A 21 -14.74 -12.01 22.06
N GLY A 22 -13.97 -12.95 21.52
CA GLY A 22 -14.04 -14.35 21.88
C GLY A 22 -15.27 -15.09 21.32
N LEU A 23 -15.97 -14.50 20.34
CA LEU A 23 -17.20 -15.03 19.75
C LEU A 23 -16.87 -16.01 18.61
N LEU A 24 -16.22 -17.14 18.95
CA LEU A 24 -15.75 -18.12 17.96
C LEU A 24 -16.87 -18.72 17.12
N GLU A 25 -18.05 -18.93 17.72
CA GLU A 25 -19.21 -19.45 16.99
C GLU A 25 -19.70 -18.52 15.88
N GLU A 26 -19.56 -17.20 16.08
CA GLU A 26 -19.93 -16.21 15.08
C GLU A 26 -18.96 -16.16 13.87
N LEU A 27 -17.79 -16.80 13.99
CA LEU A 27 -16.82 -16.96 12.90
C LEU A 27 -17.15 -18.13 11.96
N GLN A 28 -18.25 -18.85 12.17
CA GLN A 28 -18.74 -19.83 11.20
C GLN A 28 -19.27 -19.13 9.96
N LEU A 29 -18.96 -19.70 8.79
CA LEU A 29 -19.39 -19.12 7.50
C LEU A 29 -20.89 -18.82 7.46
N MET A 30 -21.72 -19.73 7.94
CA MET A 30 -23.18 -19.55 7.97
C MET A 30 -23.63 -18.32 8.77
N ARG A 31 -22.94 -18.00 9.87
CA ARG A 31 -23.25 -16.82 10.68
C ARG A 31 -22.70 -15.55 10.07
N LEU A 32 -21.52 -15.62 9.47
CA LEU A 32 -20.90 -14.50 8.74
C LEU A 32 -21.76 -14.08 7.52
N LEU A 33 -22.37 -15.04 6.84
CA LEU A 33 -23.24 -14.81 5.67
C LEU A 33 -24.73 -14.69 6.03
N ARG A 34 -25.07 -14.50 7.31
CA ARG A 34 -26.44 -14.46 7.79
C ARG A 34 -27.37 -13.53 7.01
N ILE A 35 -26.87 -12.35 6.63
CA ILE A 35 -27.66 -11.36 5.86
C ILE A 35 -28.01 -11.90 4.47
N GLN A 36 -27.07 -12.56 3.81
CA GLN A 36 -27.26 -13.15 2.48
C GLN A 36 -28.13 -14.40 2.55
N LEU A 37 -28.04 -15.15 3.66
CA LEU A 37 -28.78 -16.38 3.92
C LEU A 37 -30.16 -16.16 4.56
N ASP A 38 -30.56 -14.93 4.86
CA ASP A 38 -31.82 -14.62 5.51
C ASP A 38 -33.06 -15.16 4.77
N THR A 39 -32.98 -15.22 3.43
CA THR A 39 -34.09 -15.71 2.56
C THR A 39 -33.66 -16.80 1.59
N LEU A 40 -32.43 -17.31 1.75
CA LEU A 40 -31.81 -18.27 0.86
C LEU A 40 -31.19 -19.44 1.63
N ALA A 41 -31.13 -20.59 0.96
CA ALA A 41 -30.23 -21.67 1.33
C ALA A 41 -29.63 -22.30 0.07
N LEU A 42 -28.44 -22.84 0.20
CA LEU A 42 -27.74 -23.56 -0.85
C LEU A 42 -27.52 -25.00 -0.42
N ARG A 43 -28.02 -25.96 -1.20
CA ARG A 43 -27.74 -27.38 -1.01
C ARG A 43 -26.84 -27.86 -2.14
N TRP A 44 -25.80 -28.60 -1.83
CA TRP A 44 -24.89 -29.14 -2.86
C TRP A 44 -24.72 -30.64 -2.72
N GLU A 45 -24.39 -31.25 -3.84
CA GLU A 45 -24.06 -32.65 -3.97
C GLU A 45 -22.77 -32.76 -4.82
N LEU A 46 -21.74 -33.47 -4.35
CA LEU A 46 -20.47 -33.55 -5.07
C LEU A 46 -20.48 -34.63 -6.14
N GLU A 47 -20.86 -35.84 -5.79
CA GLU A 47 -20.87 -36.99 -6.71
C GLU A 47 -22.13 -37.81 -6.52
N PRO A 48 -22.71 -38.39 -7.60
CA PRO A 48 -22.22 -38.32 -8.99
C PRO A 48 -22.69 -37.08 -9.79
N LYS A 49 -23.58 -36.26 -9.24
CA LYS A 49 -24.28 -35.21 -9.99
C LYS A 49 -23.59 -33.85 -10.00
N CYS A 50 -22.77 -33.54 -8.98
CA CYS A 50 -22.16 -32.22 -8.80
C CYS A 50 -23.16 -31.09 -9.02
N SER A 51 -24.19 -31.01 -8.17
CA SER A 51 -25.28 -30.05 -8.29
C SER A 51 -25.30 -29.06 -7.13
N ILE A 52 -25.78 -27.83 -7.39
CA ILE A 52 -26.10 -26.86 -6.35
C ILE A 52 -27.54 -26.42 -6.54
N GLN A 53 -28.36 -26.71 -5.58
CA GLN A 53 -29.76 -26.28 -5.55
C GLN A 53 -29.90 -25.01 -4.71
N ILE A 54 -30.62 -24.03 -5.23
CA ILE A 54 -31.00 -22.85 -4.47
C ILE A 54 -32.39 -23.07 -3.92
N TYR A 55 -32.52 -22.76 -2.63
CA TYR A 55 -33.78 -22.67 -1.94
C TYR A 55 -34.07 -21.21 -1.60
N ALA A 56 -35.31 -20.75 -1.85
CA ALA A 56 -35.74 -19.40 -1.54
C ALA A 56 -37.15 -19.39 -0.98
N GLN A 57 -37.56 -18.25 -0.40
CA GLN A 57 -38.88 -18.10 0.22
C GLN A 57 -40.07 -18.06 -0.76
N PHE A 58 -39.82 -18.07 -2.07
CA PHE A 58 -40.85 -18.02 -3.09
C PHE A 58 -40.78 -19.27 -3.96
N GLU A 59 -41.91 -20.00 -4.08
CA GLU A 59 -42.00 -21.17 -4.94
C GLU A 59 -41.88 -20.80 -6.45
N ASN A 60 -42.57 -19.71 -6.81
CA ASN A 60 -42.56 -19.19 -8.19
C ASN A 60 -42.16 -17.72 -8.16
N PRO A 61 -40.85 -17.42 -8.12
CA PRO A 61 -40.40 -16.05 -7.99
C PRO A 61 -40.73 -15.25 -9.26
N THR A 62 -41.14 -14.00 -9.07
CA THR A 62 -41.23 -13.01 -10.16
C THR A 62 -39.82 -12.66 -10.67
N GLU A 63 -39.74 -12.05 -11.85
CA GLU A 63 -38.45 -11.65 -12.46
C GLU A 63 -37.56 -10.83 -11.49
N ARG A 64 -38.16 -9.84 -10.82
CA ARG A 64 -37.43 -9.00 -9.83
C ARG A 64 -36.95 -9.82 -8.61
N GLN A 65 -37.80 -10.73 -8.10
CA GLN A 65 -37.40 -11.61 -7.01
C GLN A 65 -36.30 -12.56 -7.43
N TRP A 66 -36.32 -13.03 -8.70
CA TRP A 66 -35.27 -13.85 -9.25
C TRP A 66 -33.96 -13.10 -9.38
N GLU A 67 -33.97 -11.83 -9.81
CA GLU A 67 -32.77 -10.96 -9.82
C GLU A 67 -32.18 -10.78 -8.41
N ASP A 68 -33.02 -10.55 -7.40
CA ASP A 68 -32.58 -10.42 -6.00
C ASP A 68 -31.97 -11.73 -5.48
N ILE A 69 -32.56 -12.88 -5.80
CA ILE A 69 -32.03 -14.22 -5.47
C ILE A 69 -30.67 -14.44 -6.10
N GLN A 70 -30.54 -14.15 -7.42
CA GLN A 70 -29.27 -14.29 -8.13
C GLN A 70 -28.18 -13.38 -7.55
N LYS A 71 -28.54 -12.14 -7.23
CA LYS A 71 -27.60 -11.19 -6.62
C LYS A 71 -27.07 -11.72 -5.29
N LYS A 72 -27.93 -12.21 -4.40
CA LYS A 72 -27.50 -12.81 -3.13
C LYS A 72 -26.63 -14.05 -3.34
N TYR A 73 -26.99 -14.91 -4.30
CA TYR A 73 -26.18 -16.07 -4.67
C TYR A 73 -24.77 -15.66 -5.10
N PHE A 74 -24.63 -14.66 -5.97
CA PHE A 74 -23.32 -14.15 -6.39
C PHE A 74 -22.55 -13.53 -5.22
N GLU A 75 -23.22 -12.81 -4.32
CA GLU A 75 -22.59 -12.29 -3.12
C GLU A 75 -22.03 -13.42 -2.22
N ILE A 76 -22.77 -14.53 -2.07
CA ILE A 76 -22.29 -15.72 -1.34
C ILE A 76 -21.04 -16.31 -2.06
N ALA A 77 -21.10 -16.43 -3.38
CA ALA A 77 -19.98 -16.94 -4.17
C ALA A 77 -18.73 -16.04 -4.01
N ASP A 78 -18.89 -14.72 -4.07
CA ASP A 78 -17.81 -13.76 -3.87
C ASP A 78 -17.16 -13.91 -2.50
N TYR A 79 -17.95 -14.14 -1.44
CA TYR A 79 -17.39 -14.38 -0.10
C TYR A 79 -16.64 -15.72 0.00
N ILE A 80 -17.13 -16.77 -0.65
CA ILE A 80 -16.44 -18.06 -0.70
C ILE A 80 -15.08 -17.90 -1.39
N TYR A 81 -15.04 -17.23 -2.56
CA TYR A 81 -13.78 -16.96 -3.27
C TYR A 81 -12.84 -16.05 -2.46
N LEU A 82 -13.39 -15.06 -1.75
CA LEU A 82 -12.59 -14.24 -0.84
C LEU A 82 -11.94 -15.09 0.27
N ILE A 83 -12.68 -16.02 0.87
CA ILE A 83 -12.17 -16.93 1.90
C ILE A 83 -11.06 -17.81 1.36
N GLU A 84 -11.20 -18.32 0.14
CA GLU A 84 -10.15 -19.10 -0.53
C GLU A 84 -8.89 -18.26 -0.73
N GLU A 85 -9.02 -17.05 -1.25
CA GLU A 85 -7.92 -16.11 -1.41
C GLU A 85 -7.22 -15.79 -0.08
N LEU A 86 -8.00 -15.51 0.98
CA LEU A 86 -7.46 -15.24 2.32
C LEU A 86 -6.71 -16.45 2.90
N PHE A 87 -7.20 -17.65 2.66
CA PHE A 87 -6.56 -18.89 3.08
C PHE A 87 -5.23 -19.09 2.36
N GLU A 88 -5.18 -18.88 1.04
CA GLU A 88 -3.95 -18.95 0.25
C GLU A 88 -2.89 -17.95 0.70
N TYR A 89 -3.30 -16.71 1.03
CA TYR A 89 -2.40 -15.68 1.57
C TYR A 89 -2.04 -15.88 3.05
N LYS A 90 -2.51 -16.96 3.69
CA LYS A 90 -2.29 -17.24 5.13
C LYS A 90 -2.77 -16.11 6.05
N LEU A 91 -3.81 -15.41 5.66
CA LEU A 91 -4.47 -14.39 6.46
C LEU A 91 -5.48 -14.99 7.43
N ILE A 92 -6.00 -16.17 7.10
CA ILE A 92 -6.93 -16.95 7.91
C ILE A 92 -6.49 -18.41 8.01
N LYS A 93 -7.02 -19.09 9.01
CA LYS A 93 -6.98 -20.55 9.15
C LYS A 93 -8.41 -21.06 9.21
N LEU A 94 -8.64 -22.19 8.56
CA LEU A 94 -9.90 -22.90 8.65
C LEU A 94 -9.80 -23.92 9.76
N GLN A 95 -10.81 -23.98 10.60
CA GLN A 95 -10.93 -24.91 11.69
C GLN A 95 -12.23 -25.68 11.49
N GLU A 96 -12.11 -26.95 11.15
CA GLU A 96 -13.28 -27.81 10.99
C GLU A 96 -13.97 -27.99 12.32
N VAL A 97 -15.29 -27.87 12.31
CA VAL A 97 -16.15 -28.15 13.45
C VAL A 97 -16.72 -29.54 13.26
N SER A 98 -16.28 -30.48 14.09
CA SER A 98 -16.93 -31.80 14.15
C SER A 98 -18.25 -31.67 14.91
N PHE A 99 -19.34 -31.99 14.25
CA PHE A 99 -20.64 -32.06 14.91
C PHE A 99 -20.79 -33.42 15.59
N GLU A 100 -21.24 -33.41 16.85
CA GLU A 100 -21.47 -34.65 17.60
C GLU A 100 -22.64 -35.50 17.04
N ASN A 101 -23.43 -35.01 16.08
CA ASN A 101 -24.57 -35.69 15.49
C ASN A 101 -24.32 -36.12 14.04
N PRO A 102 -24.03 -37.40 13.80
CA PRO A 102 -23.76 -37.93 12.45
C PRO A 102 -24.99 -37.83 11.50
N ILE A 103 -26.19 -37.63 12.01
CA ILE A 103 -27.40 -37.46 11.18
C ILE A 103 -27.35 -36.14 10.38
N GLN A 104 -26.61 -35.15 10.82
CA GLN A 104 -26.43 -33.85 10.09
C GLN A 104 -25.33 -33.90 9.01
N GLU A 105 -24.46 -34.89 9.02
CA GLU A 105 -23.37 -35.04 8.04
C GLU A 105 -23.86 -35.28 6.61
N ASN A 106 -25.09 -35.81 6.45
CA ASN A 106 -25.66 -36.10 5.13
C ASN A 106 -26.24 -34.85 4.41
N TYR A 107 -26.43 -33.72 5.12
CA TYR A 107 -27.02 -32.53 4.52
C TYR A 107 -25.96 -31.47 4.28
N LYS A 108 -25.47 -31.46 3.06
CA LYS A 108 -24.58 -30.44 2.52
C LYS A 108 -25.40 -29.17 2.20
N VAL A 109 -25.77 -28.43 3.23
CA VAL A 109 -26.64 -27.24 3.11
C VAL A 109 -26.05 -26.07 3.86
N LEU A 110 -25.92 -24.93 3.17
CA LEU A 110 -25.58 -23.63 3.72
C LEU A 110 -26.88 -22.82 3.90
N TYR A 111 -27.22 -22.47 5.14
CA TYR A 111 -28.44 -21.73 5.49
C TYR A 111 -28.26 -20.99 6.82
N ASP A 112 -29.13 -20.02 7.11
CA ASP A 112 -29.19 -19.37 8.43
C ASP A 112 -29.76 -20.32 9.48
N ARG A 113 -28.88 -20.95 10.26
CA ARG A 113 -29.25 -21.91 11.32
C ARG A 113 -30.02 -21.27 12.45
N ASP A 114 -29.95 -19.98 12.68
CA ASP A 114 -30.70 -19.33 13.75
C ASP A 114 -32.16 -19.16 13.35
N LYS A 115 -32.41 -18.91 12.05
CA LYS A 115 -33.75 -18.69 11.50
C LYS A 115 -34.43 -19.95 11.03
N TYR A 116 -33.69 -20.88 10.44
CA TYR A 116 -34.25 -22.06 9.79
C TYR A 116 -33.83 -23.37 10.48
N GLN A 117 -34.60 -24.42 10.27
CA GLN A 117 -34.27 -25.80 10.58
C GLN A 117 -34.62 -26.72 9.40
N ILE A 118 -33.91 -27.85 9.30
CA ILE A 118 -34.11 -28.84 8.24
C ILE A 118 -34.82 -30.06 8.81
N GLU A 119 -35.93 -30.46 8.16
CA GLU A 119 -36.62 -31.73 8.43
C GLU A 119 -36.80 -32.47 7.09
N GLY A 120 -36.03 -33.55 6.90
CA GLY A 120 -36.00 -34.26 5.62
C GLY A 120 -35.43 -33.36 4.51
N ASP A 121 -36.17 -33.16 3.44
CA ASP A 121 -35.80 -32.31 2.32
C ASP A 121 -36.32 -30.87 2.42
N THR A 122 -37.02 -30.55 3.50
CA THR A 122 -37.68 -29.25 3.66
C THR A 122 -36.93 -28.39 4.67
N ILE A 123 -36.80 -27.12 4.34
CA ILE A 123 -36.16 -26.10 5.19
C ILE A 123 -37.25 -25.19 5.72
N PHE A 124 -37.58 -25.31 7.01
CA PHE A 124 -38.65 -24.55 7.68
C PHE A 124 -38.07 -23.38 8.48
N GLU A 125 -38.87 -22.31 8.57
CA GLU A 125 -38.60 -21.24 9.52
C GLU A 125 -38.95 -21.70 10.95
N LYS A 126 -38.02 -21.57 11.90
CA LYS A 126 -38.19 -22.00 13.29
C LYS A 126 -39.34 -21.31 13.99
N SER A 127 -39.58 -20.03 13.69
CA SER A 127 -40.62 -19.20 14.25
C SER A 127 -42.01 -19.57 13.71
N ASN A 128 -42.09 -20.07 12.47
CA ASN A 128 -43.34 -20.41 11.80
C ASN A 128 -43.12 -21.57 10.84
N LYS A 129 -43.52 -22.78 11.27
CA LYS A 129 -43.41 -24.01 10.45
C LYS A 129 -44.22 -23.98 9.14
N GLY A 130 -45.15 -23.03 8.99
CA GLY A 130 -45.87 -22.80 7.74
C GLY A 130 -45.03 -22.10 6.67
N ASN A 131 -43.94 -21.47 7.06
CA ASN A 131 -43.00 -20.82 6.14
C ASN A 131 -41.86 -21.78 5.84
N CYS A 132 -41.60 -22.05 4.58
CA CYS A 132 -40.48 -22.86 4.12
C CYS A 132 -39.75 -22.21 2.97
N LEU A 133 -38.52 -22.66 2.76
CA LEU A 133 -37.76 -22.33 1.56
C LEU A 133 -38.04 -23.38 0.49
N TYR A 134 -38.42 -22.94 -0.70
CA TYR A 134 -38.75 -23.78 -1.84
C TYR A 134 -37.53 -24.00 -2.72
N ALA A 135 -37.36 -25.22 -3.20
CA ALA A 135 -36.29 -25.54 -4.16
C ALA A 135 -36.60 -24.92 -5.52
N LEU A 136 -35.77 -24.00 -5.99
CA LEU A 136 -35.95 -23.31 -7.28
C LEU A 136 -35.30 -24.02 -8.44
N GLY A 137 -34.60 -25.10 -8.20
CA GLY A 137 -33.96 -25.91 -9.21
C GLY A 137 -32.41 -25.83 -9.15
N ASP A 138 -31.79 -26.54 -10.07
CA ASP A 138 -30.35 -26.69 -10.15
C ASP A 138 -29.75 -25.62 -11.05
N ILE A 139 -28.95 -24.74 -10.44
CA ILE A 139 -28.22 -23.70 -11.19
C ILE A 139 -27.02 -24.30 -11.93
N CYS A 140 -26.60 -25.49 -11.54
CA CYS A 140 -25.35 -26.11 -11.97
C CYS A 140 -25.44 -26.95 -13.24
N LYS A 141 -26.21 -26.56 -14.21
CA LYS A 141 -26.17 -27.25 -15.51
C LYS A 141 -24.84 -27.10 -16.27
N HIS A 142 -23.86 -26.34 -15.74
CA HIS A 142 -22.58 -26.10 -16.37
C HIS A 142 -21.39 -26.53 -15.48
N LYS A 143 -20.37 -27.12 -16.11
CA LYS A 143 -19.12 -27.62 -15.46
C LYS A 143 -18.39 -26.63 -14.55
N VAL A 144 -18.69 -25.33 -14.63
CA VAL A 144 -18.10 -24.26 -13.83
C VAL A 144 -18.39 -24.40 -12.33
N ASN A 145 -19.44 -25.11 -11.96
CA ASN A 145 -19.94 -25.17 -10.60
C ASN A 145 -19.40 -26.34 -9.75
N VAL A 146 -18.62 -27.25 -10.35
CA VAL A 146 -17.95 -28.35 -9.60
C VAL A 146 -16.98 -27.79 -8.57
N THR A 147 -16.20 -26.75 -8.95
CA THR A 147 -15.25 -26.07 -8.07
C THR A 147 -15.99 -25.42 -6.92
N PHE A 148 -17.04 -24.65 -7.20
CA PHE A 148 -17.81 -23.95 -6.18
C PHE A 148 -18.49 -24.92 -5.19
N ALA A 149 -19.01 -26.06 -5.65
CA ALA A 149 -19.57 -27.09 -4.75
C ALA A 149 -18.52 -27.69 -3.81
N ARG A 150 -17.27 -27.87 -4.28
CA ARG A 150 -16.14 -28.30 -3.45
C ARG A 150 -15.76 -27.23 -2.42
N ASP A 151 -15.77 -25.98 -2.82
CA ASP A 151 -15.46 -24.87 -1.93
C ASP A 151 -16.54 -24.72 -0.86
N LEU A 152 -17.81 -24.86 -1.23
CA LEU A 152 -18.92 -24.93 -0.26
C LEU A 152 -18.71 -26.09 0.74
N GLU A 153 -18.33 -27.28 0.27
CA GLU A 153 -18.03 -28.42 1.14
C GLU A 153 -16.94 -28.10 2.14
N LYS A 154 -15.87 -27.49 1.66
CA LYS A 154 -14.69 -27.17 2.47
C LYS A 154 -14.97 -26.07 3.51
N TYR A 155 -15.75 -25.04 3.13
CA TYR A 155 -15.86 -23.83 3.93
C TYR A 155 -17.15 -23.74 4.76
N ALA A 156 -18.25 -24.36 4.33
CA ALA A 156 -19.56 -24.20 4.97
C ALA A 156 -19.56 -24.56 6.46
N ASN A 157 -18.84 -25.60 6.84
CA ASN A 157 -18.76 -26.10 8.22
C ASN A 157 -17.49 -25.65 8.95
N SER A 158 -16.73 -24.73 8.41
CA SER A 158 -15.50 -24.27 9.01
C SER A 158 -15.67 -22.98 9.80
N ILE A 159 -14.92 -22.86 10.90
CA ILE A 159 -14.68 -21.60 11.58
C ILE A 159 -13.56 -20.90 10.84
N ILE A 160 -13.78 -19.66 10.44
CA ILE A 160 -12.82 -18.83 9.75
C ILE A 160 -12.02 -18.06 10.79
N TYR A 161 -10.83 -18.58 11.13
CA TYR A 161 -10.02 -18.04 12.19
C TYR A 161 -8.98 -17.03 11.67
N PRO A 162 -9.07 -15.73 12.03
CA PRO A 162 -8.11 -14.72 11.63
C PRO A 162 -6.71 -14.99 12.20
N LEU A 163 -5.68 -14.90 11.34
CA LEU A 163 -4.28 -15.06 11.72
C LEU A 163 -3.63 -13.68 11.99
N PRO A 164 -2.47 -13.63 12.69
CA PRO A 164 -1.77 -12.36 12.99
C PRO A 164 -1.52 -11.49 11.77
N LEU A 165 -1.20 -12.09 10.63
CA LEU A 165 -0.94 -11.36 9.39
C LEU A 165 -2.17 -10.54 8.91
N LEU A 166 -3.40 -10.99 9.22
CA LEU A 166 -4.61 -10.22 8.91
C LEU A 166 -4.71 -8.95 9.78
N TYR A 167 -4.32 -9.04 11.05
CA TYR A 167 -4.26 -7.87 11.93
C TYR A 167 -3.27 -6.84 11.43
N ASP A 168 -2.07 -7.29 11.03
CA ASP A 168 -1.06 -6.41 10.45
C ASP A 168 -1.56 -5.72 9.18
N LEU A 169 -2.24 -6.46 8.31
CA LEU A 169 -2.82 -5.93 7.10
C LEU A 169 -3.88 -4.84 7.38
N ILE A 170 -4.76 -5.07 8.34
CA ILE A 170 -5.78 -4.10 8.77
C ILE A 170 -5.13 -2.86 9.40
N ASN A 171 -4.16 -3.03 10.28
CA ASN A 171 -3.42 -1.94 10.92
C ASN A 171 -2.69 -1.04 9.91
N HIS A 172 -2.29 -1.60 8.78
CA HIS A 172 -1.68 -0.87 7.68
C HIS A 172 -2.70 -0.44 6.59
N ASN A 173 -3.98 -0.30 6.94
CA ASN A 173 -5.05 0.11 6.03
C ASN A 173 -5.14 -0.75 4.76
N PHE A 174 -5.00 -2.06 4.92
CA PHE A 174 -5.04 -3.06 3.84
C PHE A 174 -3.95 -2.87 2.75
N LYS A 175 -2.84 -2.24 3.12
CA LYS A 175 -1.65 -2.19 2.29
C LYS A 175 -0.74 -3.36 2.65
N ASP A 176 -0.28 -4.09 1.64
CA ASP A 176 0.73 -5.11 1.89
C ASP A 176 2.10 -4.49 2.16
N LEU A 177 3.00 -5.26 2.75
CA LEU A 177 4.33 -4.80 3.15
C LEU A 177 5.12 -4.22 1.97
N GLU A 178 5.00 -4.81 0.80
CA GLU A 178 5.67 -4.37 -0.42
C GLU A 178 5.19 -2.97 -0.85
N ARG A 179 3.89 -2.72 -0.80
CA ARG A 179 3.29 -1.39 -1.06
C ARG A 179 3.75 -0.34 -0.06
N ILE A 180 3.83 -0.71 1.22
CA ILE A 180 4.32 0.20 2.28
C ILE A 180 5.77 0.57 2.00
N GLN A 181 6.64 -0.41 1.72
CA GLN A 181 8.04 -0.18 1.40
C GLN A 181 8.20 0.68 0.14
N LEU A 182 7.38 0.46 -0.87
CA LEU A 182 7.40 1.24 -2.11
C LEU A 182 6.96 2.68 -1.88
N GLU A 183 5.92 2.91 -1.07
CA GLU A 183 5.49 4.26 -0.67
C GLU A 183 6.54 4.98 0.17
N GLU A 184 7.18 4.30 1.12
CA GLU A 184 8.27 4.86 1.92
C GLU A 184 9.47 5.22 1.05
N THR A 185 9.88 4.33 0.15
CA THR A 185 10.95 4.59 -0.81
C THR A 185 10.62 5.80 -1.68
N ARG A 186 9.41 5.88 -2.21
CA ARG A 186 8.93 7.02 -2.99
C ARG A 186 8.97 8.33 -2.19
N ASN A 187 8.50 8.29 -0.95
CA ASN A 187 8.51 9.46 -0.07
C ASN A 187 9.94 9.90 0.27
N ASN A 188 10.83 8.97 0.51
CA ASN A 188 12.24 9.25 0.76
C ASN A 188 12.92 9.84 -0.48
N ASN A 189 12.64 9.31 -1.67
CA ASN A 189 13.12 9.86 -2.92
C ASN A 189 12.64 11.30 -3.15
N ILE A 190 11.36 11.60 -2.86
CA ILE A 190 10.81 12.96 -2.96
C ILE A 190 11.51 13.91 -1.97
N LYS A 191 11.75 13.47 -0.73
CA LYS A 191 12.50 14.26 0.26
C LYS A 191 13.94 14.53 -0.23
N THR A 192 14.62 13.50 -0.72
CA THR A 192 15.97 13.61 -1.27
C THR A 192 16.01 14.58 -2.45
N LEU A 193 15.08 14.47 -3.39
CA LEU A 193 14.99 15.40 -4.52
C LEU A 193 14.77 16.86 -4.06
N ARG A 194 13.94 17.09 -3.05
CA ARG A 194 13.74 18.43 -2.47
C ARG A 194 15.02 18.97 -1.83
N HIS A 195 15.76 18.13 -1.10
CA HIS A 195 17.06 18.52 -0.52
C HIS A 195 18.09 18.82 -1.62
N THR A 196 18.19 17.97 -2.63
CA THR A 196 19.07 18.18 -3.77
C THR A 196 18.74 19.49 -4.50
N TYR A 197 17.46 19.76 -4.74
CA TYR A 197 17.05 21.01 -5.37
C TYR A 197 17.44 22.25 -4.54
N LYS A 198 17.25 22.21 -3.21
CA LYS A 198 17.69 23.29 -2.32
C LYS A 198 19.21 23.47 -2.37
N SER A 199 19.95 22.37 -2.33
CA SER A 199 21.43 22.40 -2.43
C SER A 199 21.90 23.00 -3.76
N ILE A 200 21.31 22.60 -4.88
CA ILE A 200 21.62 23.17 -6.21
C ILE A 200 21.34 24.69 -6.22
N LYS A 201 20.21 25.10 -5.65
CA LYS A 201 19.89 26.54 -5.56
C LYS A 201 20.92 27.30 -4.73
N GLN A 202 21.34 26.77 -3.59
CA GLN A 202 22.38 27.35 -2.74
C GLN A 202 23.73 27.42 -3.47
N THR A 203 24.11 26.33 -4.14
CA THR A 203 25.36 26.31 -4.95
C THR A 203 25.32 27.35 -6.06
N ARG A 204 24.20 27.52 -6.77
CA ARG A 204 24.06 28.57 -7.79
C ARG A 204 24.24 29.99 -7.20
N CYS A 205 23.60 30.25 -6.06
CA CYS A 205 23.78 31.54 -5.35
C CYS A 205 25.27 31.75 -4.95
N SER A 206 25.93 30.73 -4.43
CA SER A 206 27.35 30.78 -4.06
C SER A 206 28.24 31.09 -5.27
N ILE A 207 28.00 30.44 -6.41
CA ILE A 207 28.74 30.69 -7.65
C ILE A 207 28.55 32.15 -8.11
N ILE A 208 27.34 32.69 -8.06
CA ILE A 208 27.07 34.08 -8.43
C ILE A 208 27.80 35.04 -7.50
N ILE A 209 27.75 34.81 -6.19
CA ILE A 209 28.47 35.65 -5.21
C ILE A 209 29.99 35.62 -5.46
N SER A 210 30.53 34.44 -5.71
CA SER A 210 31.95 34.28 -6.01
C SER A 210 32.35 35.01 -7.30
N ALA A 211 31.51 34.93 -8.35
CA ALA A 211 31.75 35.65 -9.61
C ALA A 211 31.71 37.18 -9.39
N ILE A 212 30.81 37.68 -8.59
CA ILE A 212 30.74 39.11 -8.23
C ILE A 212 31.98 39.53 -7.45
N ALA A 213 32.42 38.72 -6.49
CA ALA A 213 33.63 39.01 -5.71
C ALA A 213 34.88 39.10 -6.59
N VAL A 214 35.00 38.19 -7.56
CA VAL A 214 36.10 38.22 -8.55
C VAL A 214 36.04 39.49 -9.41
N LEU A 215 34.86 39.89 -9.89
CA LEU A 215 34.67 41.11 -10.65
C LEU A 215 35.09 42.36 -9.85
N ILE A 216 34.64 42.45 -8.59
CA ILE A 216 35.02 43.57 -7.71
C ILE A 216 36.54 43.62 -7.51
N SER A 217 37.18 42.46 -7.30
CA SER A 217 38.63 42.38 -7.15
C SER A 217 39.38 42.83 -8.41
N CYS A 218 38.88 42.44 -9.59
CA CYS A 218 39.42 42.91 -10.86
C CYS A 218 39.30 44.43 -11.02
N ILE A 219 38.14 45.01 -10.68
CA ILE A 219 37.92 46.44 -10.74
C ILE A 219 38.86 47.17 -9.76
N ALA A 220 39.04 46.66 -8.53
CA ALA A 220 39.91 47.26 -7.54
C ALA A 220 41.39 47.29 -7.98
N ILE A 221 41.81 46.34 -8.79
CA ILE A 221 43.17 46.27 -9.33
C ILE A 221 43.32 47.23 -10.56
N ILE A 222 42.31 47.25 -11.43
CA ILE A 222 42.37 47.98 -12.70
C ILE A 222 42.10 49.50 -12.49
N ALA A 223 41.21 49.86 -11.56
CA ALA A 223 40.87 51.26 -11.34
C ALA A 223 42.02 52.18 -10.98
N PRO A 224 42.97 51.81 -10.08
CA PRO A 224 44.14 52.65 -9.80
C PRO A 224 45.09 52.77 -11.01
N ILE A 225 45.24 51.68 -11.78
CA ILE A 225 46.09 51.67 -12.99
C ILE A 225 45.52 52.65 -14.05
N LEU A 226 44.22 52.59 -14.26
CA LEU A 226 43.52 53.51 -15.18
C LEU A 226 43.57 54.94 -14.67
N TYR A 227 43.41 55.15 -13.36
CA TYR A 227 43.48 56.47 -12.75
C TYR A 227 44.83 57.12 -12.96
N GLU A 228 45.94 56.37 -12.71
CA GLU A 228 47.28 56.86 -12.98
C GLU A 228 47.57 57.10 -14.48
N ALA A 229 47.15 56.20 -15.35
CA ALA A 229 47.32 56.30 -16.78
C ALA A 229 46.57 57.49 -17.42
N PHE A 230 45.43 57.85 -16.90
CA PHE A 230 44.59 58.90 -17.49
C PHE A 230 44.69 60.26 -16.79
N TRP A 231 45.10 60.31 -15.49
CA TRP A 231 45.10 61.59 -14.73
C TRP A 231 46.46 62.01 -14.19
N SER A 232 47.44 61.11 -14.07
CA SER A 232 48.81 61.56 -13.72
C SER A 232 49.64 61.81 -14.98
N ASN A 233 50.00 63.03 -15.19
CA ASN A 233 50.80 63.49 -16.35
C ASN A 233 52.26 63.03 -16.41
N SER A 234 52.63 62.03 -15.59
CA SER A 234 53.93 61.32 -15.72
C SER A 234 53.90 60.01 -14.95
N PRO A 235 53.86 58.85 -15.62
CA PRO A 235 54.01 57.58 -14.93
C PRO A 235 55.43 57.44 -14.41
N ASN A 236 55.55 57.44 -13.07
CA ASN A 236 56.83 57.18 -12.43
C ASN A 236 57.13 55.67 -12.52
N SER A 237 58.23 55.26 -13.05
CA SER A 237 58.68 53.89 -13.23
C SER A 237 58.68 53.07 -11.90
N ALA A 238 58.77 53.78 -10.77
CA ALA A 238 58.66 53.23 -9.41
C ALA A 238 57.30 52.68 -9.06
N ASP A 239 56.23 53.33 -9.54
CA ASP A 239 54.88 52.94 -9.24
C ASP A 239 54.44 51.68 -10.02
N ILE A 240 54.92 51.51 -11.24
CA ILE A 240 54.67 50.28 -12.03
C ILE A 240 55.39 49.07 -11.39
N GLN A 241 56.54 49.25 -10.78
CA GLN A 241 57.24 48.19 -10.03
C GLN A 241 56.45 47.85 -8.76
N GLY A 242 55.86 48.84 -8.06
CA GLY A 242 54.98 48.62 -6.89
C GLY A 242 53.76 47.80 -7.20
N ILE A 243 53.08 48.07 -8.33
CA ILE A 243 51.92 47.32 -8.79
C ILE A 243 52.32 45.88 -9.20
N ARG A 244 53.44 45.70 -9.88
CA ARG A 244 53.94 44.37 -10.23
C ARG A 244 54.28 43.54 -8.99
N THR A 245 54.84 44.12 -7.96
CA THR A 245 55.12 43.47 -6.70
C THR A 245 53.83 43.13 -5.93
N ALA A 246 52.80 44.01 -5.99
CA ALA A 246 51.51 43.73 -5.38
C ALA A 246 50.75 42.59 -6.11
N ILE A 247 50.87 42.50 -7.45
CA ILE A 247 50.29 41.40 -8.23
C ILE A 247 51.06 40.08 -7.94
N GLU A 248 52.36 40.13 -7.83
CA GLU A 248 53.20 38.97 -7.52
C GLU A 248 53.03 38.53 -6.04
N GLN A 249 52.62 39.42 -5.15
CA GLN A 249 52.31 39.15 -3.75
C GLN A 249 50.86 38.77 -3.53
N ASN A 250 50.03 38.81 -4.57
CA ASN A 250 48.60 38.48 -4.43
C ASN A 250 48.44 36.96 -4.30
N LYS A 251 48.12 36.60 -3.12
CA LYS A 251 48.02 35.34 -2.45
C LYS A 251 46.89 34.52 -2.98
N SER A 252 47.10 33.24 -3.08
CA SER A 252 46.07 32.28 -3.46
C SER A 252 44.90 32.32 -2.47
N ILE A 253 43.70 32.60 -2.99
CA ILE A 253 42.47 32.49 -2.23
C ILE A 253 41.99 31.05 -2.41
N SER A 254 42.04 30.24 -1.36
CA SER A 254 41.42 28.90 -1.39
C SER A 254 40.03 29.00 -0.76
N ILE A 255 39.04 28.59 -1.52
CA ILE A 255 37.65 28.49 -1.05
C ILE A 255 37.41 27.03 -0.66
N GLU A 256 37.33 26.76 0.61
CA GLU A 256 36.97 25.45 1.16
C GLU A 256 35.48 25.44 1.46
N SER A 257 34.72 24.74 0.64
CA SER A 257 33.29 24.50 0.95
C SER A 257 33.21 23.27 1.83
N VAL A 258 32.97 23.48 3.10
CA VAL A 258 32.55 22.42 4.01
C VAL A 258 31.02 22.31 3.87
N CYS A 259 30.48 21.10 3.81
CA CYS A 259 29.05 20.80 3.74
C CYS A 259 28.27 21.19 5.00
N THR A 260 28.52 22.35 5.53
CA THR A 260 27.76 23.02 6.59
C THR A 260 27.44 24.42 6.13
N ASP A 261 26.30 24.93 6.48
CA ASP A 261 25.64 26.17 5.99
C ASP A 261 26.47 27.47 6.02
N THR A 262 27.77 27.39 6.17
CA THR A 262 28.71 28.55 6.24
C THR A 262 29.88 28.38 5.30
N LEU A 263 30.01 29.38 4.41
CA LEU A 263 31.20 29.51 3.52
C LEU A 263 32.36 30.10 4.32
N ASN A 264 33.35 29.28 4.67
CA ASN A 264 34.59 29.79 5.27
C ASN A 264 35.62 30.11 4.19
N VAL A 265 35.90 31.40 4.00
CA VAL A 265 36.98 31.88 3.13
C VAL A 265 38.24 32.06 3.98
N LYS A 266 39.23 31.23 3.77
CA LYS A 266 40.55 31.39 4.43
C LYS A 266 41.54 31.97 3.44
N VAL A 267 42.01 33.18 3.70
CA VAL A 267 43.11 33.79 2.91
C VAL A 267 44.43 33.33 3.50
N THR A 268 45.16 32.53 2.74
CA THR A 268 46.51 32.08 3.15
C THR A 268 47.59 32.86 2.42
N ASP A 269 48.50 33.34 3.18
CA ASP A 269 49.64 34.11 2.71
C ASP A 269 50.70 33.21 2.08
N LYS A 270 50.87 33.25 0.76
CA LYS A 270 51.91 32.67 -0.07
C LYS A 270 51.45 31.54 -1.01
N GLN A 271 51.09 31.89 -2.22
CA GLN A 271 51.45 31.23 -3.49
C GLN A 271 50.62 31.77 -4.68
N PRO A 272 51.02 31.57 -5.95
CA PRO A 272 50.32 32.14 -7.11
C PRO A 272 48.92 31.51 -7.26
N ILE A 273 48.00 32.30 -7.82
CA ILE A 273 46.57 31.93 -7.96
C ILE A 273 46.44 30.70 -8.82
N ASN A 274 46.33 29.53 -8.17
CA ASN A 274 45.81 28.30 -8.76
C ASN A 274 44.42 28.08 -8.20
N LEU A 275 43.39 28.37 -8.99
CA LEU A 275 41.99 28.05 -8.65
C LEU A 275 41.78 26.54 -8.88
N ASN A 276 42.19 25.72 -7.94
CA ASN A 276 41.83 24.31 -7.92
C ASN A 276 40.49 24.16 -7.22
N VAL A 277 39.40 24.10 -7.99
CA VAL A 277 38.10 23.72 -7.48
C VAL A 277 38.05 22.19 -7.47
N THR A 278 38.29 21.59 -6.31
CA THR A 278 38.11 20.14 -6.14
C THR A 278 36.71 19.89 -5.64
N VAL A 279 35.83 19.44 -6.54
CA VAL A 279 34.52 18.92 -6.18
C VAL A 279 34.72 17.49 -5.66
N LYS A 280 34.64 17.28 -4.35
CA LYS A 280 34.52 15.91 -3.79
C LYS A 280 33.11 15.42 -3.99
N GLU A 281 32.90 14.56 -4.97
CA GLU A 281 31.71 13.74 -5.08
C GLU A 281 31.69 12.72 -3.93
N ASN A 282 30.68 12.82 -3.05
CA ASN A 282 30.42 11.78 -2.04
C ASN A 282 29.98 10.51 -2.76
N GLN A 283 30.82 9.51 -2.79
CA GLN A 283 30.44 8.17 -3.25
C GLN A 283 29.34 7.62 -2.32
N PRO A 284 28.32 6.97 -2.88
CA PRO A 284 27.30 6.31 -2.07
C PRO A 284 27.93 5.16 -1.29
N THR A 285 27.78 5.21 0.02
CA THR A 285 28.16 4.12 0.93
C THR A 285 27.42 2.85 0.51
N LYS A 286 28.16 1.82 0.08
CA LYS A 286 27.62 0.48 -0.08
C LYS A 286 27.18 -0.02 1.30
N ILE A 287 25.88 -0.23 1.45
CA ILE A 287 25.32 -0.97 2.57
C ILE A 287 25.54 -2.45 2.23
N GLN A 288 26.30 -3.12 3.07
CA GLN A 288 26.37 -4.57 3.11
C GLN A 288 25.08 -5.16 3.72
#